data_1f6ae6c19a45145e90583e00c4d68478
#
_entry.id   1f6ae6c19a45145e90583e00c4d68478
#
_cell.length_a   1.000
_cell.length_b   1.000
_cell.length_c   1.000
_cell.angle_alpha   90.00
_cell.angle_beta   90.00
_cell.angle_gamma   90.00
#
_symmetry.space_group_name_H-M   'P 1'
#
loop_
_entity.id
_entity.type
_entity.pdbx_description
1 polymer ?
#
loop_
_entity_poly.entity_id
_entity_poly.type
_entity_poly.pdbx_seq_one_letter_code
_entity_poly.pdbx_strand_id
1 'polypeptide(L)'
;MAKATGKAKSKAELLNLLLSVSEPERLKMLRELNAEQAKVLRHHWRVWARSNQLPPDSDWRGWLIMAGRGFGKTRAGAEWIRAIAEADPSARIAVVAASLAEARSVMVEGESGLIEVTSPPLTPLFEPSLRRLTWPNGAQATLFSAYEPDSLRGPQHSHACWTGAEGTVRQ
;
A
#
# COMPACT_ATOMS: atom_id res chain seq x y z
N MET A 1 1.96 -30.55 -37.09
CA MET A 1 1.38 -29.95 -35.87
C MET A 1 2.54 -29.58 -34.93
N ALA A 2 2.95 -28.34 -34.95
CA ALA A 2 4.04 -27.84 -34.10
C ALA A 2 3.45 -27.35 -32.77
N LYS A 3 3.75 -28.06 -31.68
CA LYS A 3 3.50 -27.57 -30.30
C LYS A 3 4.42 -26.38 -30.04
N ALA A 4 3.89 -25.19 -30.00
CA ALA A 4 4.58 -24.01 -29.48
C ALA A 4 4.80 -24.22 -27.97
N THR A 5 5.95 -24.72 -27.59
CA THR A 5 6.46 -24.72 -26.22
C THR A 5 6.82 -23.27 -25.88
N GLY A 6 5.84 -22.49 -25.50
CA GLY A 6 6.06 -21.16 -24.93
C GLY A 6 6.85 -21.30 -23.62
N LYS A 7 8.16 -21.01 -23.69
CA LYS A 7 9.04 -20.92 -22.52
C LYS A 7 8.39 -20.00 -21.50
N ALA A 8 8.08 -20.48 -20.31
CA ALA A 8 7.49 -19.67 -19.25
C ALA A 8 8.42 -18.47 -19.01
N LYS A 9 7.89 -17.25 -19.21
CA LYS A 9 8.64 -16.01 -18.95
C LYS A 9 9.07 -15.97 -17.49
N SER A 10 10.30 -15.57 -17.25
CA SER A 10 10.77 -15.36 -15.87
C SER A 10 9.94 -14.27 -15.18
N LYS A 11 9.92 -14.27 -13.83
CA LYS A 11 9.23 -13.22 -13.04
C LYS A 11 9.65 -11.81 -13.49
N ALA A 12 10.94 -11.59 -13.70
CA ALA A 12 11.48 -10.29 -14.10
C ALA A 12 11.02 -9.89 -15.51
N GLU A 13 11.01 -10.80 -16.47
CA GLU A 13 10.54 -10.55 -17.83
C GLU A 13 9.05 -10.22 -17.86
N LEU A 14 8.23 -10.94 -17.08
CA LEU A 14 6.80 -10.68 -16.98
C LEU A 14 6.51 -9.32 -16.33
N LEU A 15 7.25 -9.00 -15.28
CA LEU A 15 7.12 -7.71 -14.58
C LEU A 15 7.49 -6.54 -15.50
N ASN A 16 8.64 -6.63 -16.18
CA ASN A 16 9.10 -5.59 -17.10
C ASN A 16 8.10 -5.39 -18.25
N LEU A 17 7.58 -6.47 -18.82
CA LEU A 17 6.57 -6.39 -19.86
C LEU A 17 5.31 -5.67 -19.38
N LEU A 18 4.77 -6.06 -18.22
CA LEU A 18 3.55 -5.46 -17.66
C LEU A 18 3.73 -3.98 -17.30
N LEU A 19 4.93 -3.56 -16.91
CA LEU A 19 5.22 -2.16 -16.58
C LEU A 19 5.55 -1.30 -17.80
N SER A 20 5.89 -1.91 -18.94
CA SER A 20 6.24 -1.20 -20.18
C SER A 20 5.05 -0.90 -21.08
N VAL A 21 3.90 -1.54 -20.87
CA VAL A 21 2.70 -1.36 -21.69
C VAL A 21 1.75 -0.33 -21.08
N SER A 22 0.82 0.18 -21.89
CA SER A 22 -0.22 1.09 -21.43
C SER A 22 -1.15 0.44 -20.39
N GLU A 23 -1.82 1.24 -19.55
CA GLU A 23 -2.74 0.71 -18.53
C GLU A 23 -3.85 -0.19 -19.13
N PRO A 24 -4.53 0.16 -20.23
CA PRO A 24 -5.53 -0.72 -20.84
C PRO A 24 -4.98 -2.07 -21.30
N GLU A 25 -3.79 -2.06 -21.90
CA GLU A 25 -3.11 -3.30 -22.35
C GLU A 25 -2.67 -4.14 -21.16
N ARG A 26 -2.11 -3.52 -20.12
CA ARG A 26 -1.74 -4.19 -18.87
C ARG A 26 -2.95 -4.87 -18.23
N LEU A 27 -4.09 -4.18 -18.12
CA LEU A 27 -5.31 -4.75 -17.55
C LEU A 27 -5.84 -5.95 -18.37
N LYS A 28 -5.68 -5.92 -19.70
CA LYS A 28 -6.02 -7.06 -20.55
C LYS A 28 -5.10 -8.24 -20.27
N MET A 29 -3.79 -8.02 -20.23
CA MET A 29 -2.80 -9.06 -19.94
C MET A 29 -2.97 -9.67 -18.55
N LEU A 30 -3.33 -8.86 -17.53
CA LEU A 30 -3.58 -9.34 -16.16
C LEU A 30 -4.75 -10.30 -16.08
N ARG A 31 -5.77 -10.17 -16.93
CA ARG A 31 -6.92 -11.09 -17.00
C ARG A 31 -6.54 -12.45 -17.61
N GLU A 32 -5.46 -12.50 -18.39
CA GLU A 32 -4.97 -13.71 -19.07
C GLU A 32 -3.93 -14.47 -18.23
N LEU A 33 -3.53 -13.93 -17.06
CA LEU A 33 -2.58 -14.60 -16.17
C LEU A 33 -3.18 -15.87 -15.57
N ASN A 34 -2.36 -16.92 -15.52
CA ASN A 34 -2.72 -18.10 -14.73
C ASN A 34 -2.48 -17.85 -13.23
N ALA A 35 -3.00 -18.74 -12.38
CA ALA A 35 -2.93 -18.60 -10.92
C ALA A 35 -1.49 -18.47 -10.37
N GLU A 36 -0.53 -19.19 -10.94
CA GLU A 36 0.88 -19.13 -10.52
C GLU A 36 1.52 -17.80 -10.87
N GLN A 37 1.26 -17.27 -12.07
CA GLN A 37 1.73 -15.96 -12.50
C GLN A 37 1.12 -14.85 -11.64
N ALA A 38 -0.19 -14.91 -11.37
CA ALA A 38 -0.88 -13.95 -10.50
C ALA A 38 -0.30 -13.97 -9.08
N LYS A 39 0.00 -15.16 -8.51
CA LYS A 39 0.62 -15.34 -7.20
C LYS A 39 2.01 -14.69 -7.13
N VAL A 40 2.84 -14.89 -8.16
CA VAL A 40 4.18 -14.29 -8.25
C VAL A 40 4.13 -12.77 -8.28
N LEU A 41 3.09 -12.19 -8.89
CA LEU A 41 2.92 -10.74 -9.03
C LEU A 41 2.09 -10.10 -7.91
N ARG A 42 1.53 -10.87 -6.99
CA ARG A 42 0.57 -10.42 -5.96
C ARG A 42 1.01 -9.16 -5.22
N HIS A 43 2.27 -9.09 -4.83
CA HIS A 43 2.83 -7.97 -4.05
C HIS A 43 3.49 -6.88 -4.91
N HIS A 44 3.37 -6.96 -6.25
CA HIS A 44 3.86 -5.91 -7.14
C HIS A 44 2.76 -4.89 -7.44
N TRP A 45 2.51 -4.00 -6.46
CA TRP A 45 1.42 -3.03 -6.53
C TRP A 45 1.34 -2.25 -7.85
N ARG A 46 2.46 -1.74 -8.36
CA ARG A 46 2.48 -0.96 -9.63
C ARG A 46 1.91 -1.72 -10.83
N VAL A 47 1.91 -3.04 -10.80
CA VAL A 47 1.32 -3.88 -11.85
C VAL A 47 -0.21 -3.87 -11.77
N TRP A 48 -0.75 -3.90 -10.54
CA TRP A 48 -2.19 -4.00 -10.28
C TRP A 48 -2.88 -2.64 -10.18
N ALA A 49 -2.13 -1.60 -9.80
CA ALA A 49 -2.66 -0.27 -9.59
C ALA A 49 -3.13 0.38 -10.91
N ARG A 50 -4.22 1.12 -10.80
CA ARG A 50 -4.59 2.11 -11.81
C ARG A 50 -3.72 3.36 -11.61
N SER A 51 -3.53 4.14 -12.67
CA SER A 51 -2.69 5.35 -12.63
C SER A 51 -3.12 6.33 -11.52
N ASN A 52 -4.42 6.47 -11.28
CA ASN A 52 -4.99 7.34 -10.25
C ASN A 52 -4.93 6.77 -8.81
N GLN A 53 -4.38 5.57 -8.63
CA GLN A 53 -4.08 4.96 -7.33
C GLN A 53 -2.59 5.03 -6.98
N LEU A 54 -1.77 5.59 -7.86
CA LEU A 54 -0.35 5.81 -7.64
C LEU A 54 -0.09 7.27 -7.27
N PRO A 55 0.90 7.55 -6.41
CA PRO A 55 1.31 8.91 -6.15
C PRO A 55 1.84 9.58 -7.43
N PRO A 56 1.73 10.91 -7.56
CA PRO A 56 2.34 11.64 -8.67
C PRO A 56 3.85 11.40 -8.75
N ASP A 57 4.41 11.42 -9.96
CA ASP A 57 5.87 11.30 -10.17
C ASP A 57 6.63 12.63 -9.92
N SER A 58 5.90 13.74 -9.71
CA SER A 58 6.46 15.04 -9.36
C SER A 58 6.79 15.14 -7.87
N ASP A 59 7.59 16.15 -7.50
CA ASP A 59 7.76 16.52 -6.08
C ASP A 59 6.44 17.04 -5.51
N TRP A 60 5.95 16.41 -4.42
CA TRP A 60 4.68 16.75 -3.78
C TRP A 60 4.80 16.63 -2.25
N ARG A 61 4.01 17.45 -1.54
CA ARG A 61 3.89 17.40 -0.08
C ARG A 61 2.60 16.77 0.41
N GLY A 62 1.58 16.77 -0.42
CA GLY A 62 0.28 16.19 -0.12
C GLY A 62 -0.32 15.51 -1.34
N TRP A 63 -0.77 14.28 -1.16
CA TRP A 63 -1.48 13.50 -2.18
C TRP A 63 -2.87 13.13 -1.64
N LEU A 64 -3.91 13.60 -2.31
CA LEU A 64 -5.29 13.39 -1.92
C LEU A 64 -6.01 12.49 -2.93
N ILE A 65 -6.57 11.37 -2.45
CA ILE A 65 -7.42 10.49 -3.25
C ILE A 65 -8.88 10.73 -2.86
N MET A 66 -9.62 11.43 -3.73
CA MET A 66 -11.07 11.63 -3.61
C MET A 66 -11.78 10.64 -4.53
N ALA A 67 -12.44 9.63 -3.97
CA ALA A 67 -13.10 8.60 -4.75
C ALA A 67 -14.19 7.90 -3.93
N GLY A 68 -15.17 7.28 -4.60
CA GLY A 68 -16.24 6.51 -4.00
C GLY A 68 -15.76 5.23 -3.28
N ARG A 69 -16.72 4.51 -2.68
CA ARG A 69 -16.46 3.17 -2.09
C ARG A 69 -15.96 2.20 -3.17
N GLY A 70 -15.14 1.23 -2.77
CA GLY A 70 -14.58 0.22 -3.68
C GLY A 70 -13.45 0.72 -4.58
N PHE A 71 -13.08 2.00 -4.53
CA PHE A 71 -11.97 2.53 -5.33
C PHE A 71 -10.61 1.91 -4.96
N GLY A 72 -10.43 1.44 -3.74
CA GLY A 72 -9.16 0.93 -3.23
C GLY A 72 -8.27 1.98 -2.56
N LYS A 73 -8.87 3.03 -1.99
CA LYS A 73 -8.13 4.08 -1.26
C LYS A 73 -7.26 3.53 -0.15
N THR A 74 -7.83 2.64 0.68
CA THR A 74 -7.10 1.96 1.77
C THR A 74 -5.90 1.18 1.23
N ARG A 75 -6.10 0.40 0.16
CA ARG A 75 -5.02 -0.35 -0.48
C ARG A 75 -3.92 0.57 -1.01
N ALA A 76 -4.28 1.65 -1.69
CA ALA A 76 -3.30 2.62 -2.20
C ALA A 76 -2.48 3.26 -1.07
N GLY A 77 -3.13 3.64 0.04
CA GLY A 77 -2.44 4.16 1.23
C GLY A 77 -1.52 3.14 1.90
N ALA A 78 -1.98 1.90 2.08
CA ALA A 78 -1.16 0.83 2.65
C ALA A 78 0.07 0.50 1.79
N GLU A 79 -0.10 0.44 0.47
CA GLU A 79 1.00 0.19 -0.47
C GLU A 79 2.01 1.36 -0.52
N TRP A 80 1.54 2.58 -0.38
CA TRP A 80 2.39 3.76 -0.27
C TRP A 80 3.21 3.73 1.03
N ILE A 81 2.58 3.44 2.18
CA ILE A 81 3.28 3.27 3.47
C ILE A 81 4.32 2.16 3.38
N ARG A 82 3.95 1.01 2.81
CA ARG A 82 4.86 -0.12 2.60
C ARG A 82 6.08 0.28 1.81
N ALA A 83 5.88 0.96 0.67
CA ALA A 83 6.97 1.39 -0.20
C ALA A 83 7.97 2.31 0.51
N ILE A 84 7.47 3.25 1.34
CA ILE A 84 8.32 4.13 2.15
C ILE A 84 9.08 3.33 3.20
N ALA A 85 8.38 2.47 3.96
CA ALA A 85 8.99 1.70 5.03
C ALA A 85 10.07 0.72 4.51
N GLU A 86 9.85 0.11 3.35
CA GLU A 86 10.83 -0.79 2.71
C GLU A 86 12.05 -0.02 2.20
N ALA A 87 11.88 1.23 1.73
CA ALA A 87 12.95 2.04 1.16
C ALA A 87 13.80 2.77 2.20
N ASP A 88 13.20 3.19 3.33
CA ASP A 88 13.87 4.00 4.37
C ASP A 88 13.74 3.36 5.76
N PRO A 89 14.82 2.74 6.27
CA PRO A 89 14.85 2.17 7.62
C PRO A 89 14.60 3.19 8.74
N SER A 90 14.87 4.45 8.48
CA SER A 90 14.67 5.54 9.44
C SER A 90 13.26 6.12 9.43
N ALA A 91 12.41 5.69 8.50
CA ALA A 91 11.05 6.21 8.34
C ALA A 91 10.22 6.08 9.63
N ARG A 92 9.56 7.18 9.98
CA ARG A 92 8.61 7.26 11.10
C ARG A 92 7.29 7.76 10.54
N ILE A 93 6.33 6.85 10.40
CA ILE A 93 5.10 7.10 9.64
C ILE A 93 3.92 7.22 10.60
N ALA A 94 3.15 8.31 10.51
CA ALA A 94 1.88 8.42 11.20
C ALA A 94 0.77 7.79 10.34
N VAL A 95 0.01 6.86 10.92
CA VAL A 95 -1.20 6.29 10.31
C VAL A 95 -2.39 6.80 11.09
N VAL A 96 -3.16 7.69 10.49
CA VAL A 96 -4.29 8.36 11.12
C VAL A 96 -5.61 7.83 10.55
N ALA A 97 -6.52 7.39 11.41
CA ALA A 97 -7.89 7.05 11.04
C ALA A 97 -8.90 7.76 11.97
N ALA A 98 -10.18 7.63 11.72
CA ALA A 98 -11.18 8.23 12.59
C ALA A 98 -11.04 7.76 14.05
N SER A 99 -10.80 6.45 14.24
CA SER A 99 -10.51 5.87 15.55
C SER A 99 -9.33 4.89 15.51
N LEU A 100 -8.75 4.59 16.68
CA LEU A 100 -7.70 3.58 16.79
C LEU A 100 -8.18 2.17 16.39
N ALA A 101 -9.45 1.86 16.70
CA ALA A 101 -10.05 0.59 16.30
C ALA A 101 -10.14 0.48 14.77
N GLU A 102 -10.51 1.55 14.08
CA GLU A 102 -10.54 1.60 12.61
C GLU A 102 -9.13 1.56 12.03
N ALA A 103 -8.18 2.32 12.57
CA ALA A 103 -6.79 2.26 12.16
C ALA A 103 -6.26 0.81 12.21
N ARG A 104 -6.53 0.09 13.28
CA ARG A 104 -6.15 -1.30 13.46
C ARG A 104 -6.87 -2.23 12.48
N SER A 105 -8.20 -2.24 12.50
CA SER A 105 -9.00 -3.22 11.74
C SER A 105 -8.94 -3.01 10.22
N VAL A 106 -8.74 -1.76 9.76
CA VAL A 106 -8.75 -1.42 8.33
C VAL A 106 -7.33 -1.29 7.79
N MET A 107 -6.47 -0.49 8.45
CA MET A 107 -5.13 -0.18 7.91
C MET A 107 -4.08 -1.21 8.28
N VAL A 108 -4.23 -1.94 9.37
CA VAL A 108 -3.25 -2.95 9.81
C VAL A 108 -3.67 -4.35 9.42
N GLU A 109 -4.80 -4.82 9.96
CA GLU A 109 -5.24 -6.23 9.92
C GLU A 109 -6.24 -6.51 8.79
N GLY A 110 -6.76 -5.48 8.10
CA GLY A 110 -7.74 -5.65 7.02
C GLY A 110 -7.14 -6.30 5.76
N GLU A 111 -8.01 -6.79 4.86
CA GLU A 111 -7.63 -7.43 3.58
C GLU A 111 -6.75 -6.55 2.68
N SER A 112 -6.84 -5.24 2.84
CA SER A 112 -6.01 -4.24 2.17
C SER A 112 -5.04 -3.56 3.14
N GLY A 113 -4.86 -4.11 4.34
CA GLY A 113 -4.03 -3.55 5.40
C GLY A 113 -2.54 -3.86 5.23
N LEU A 114 -1.72 -3.22 6.06
CA LEU A 114 -0.26 -3.26 5.98
C LEU A 114 0.34 -4.66 6.13
N ILE A 115 -0.28 -5.52 6.93
CA ILE A 115 0.19 -6.91 7.09
C ILE A 115 -0.05 -7.70 5.80
N GLU A 116 -1.23 -7.58 5.19
CA GLU A 116 -1.60 -8.36 4.00
C GLU A 116 -0.89 -7.88 2.73
N VAL A 117 -0.63 -6.56 2.59
CA VAL A 117 0.05 -6.03 1.40
C VAL A 117 1.55 -6.30 1.39
N THR A 118 2.14 -6.58 2.57
CA THR A 118 3.57 -6.80 2.70
C THR A 118 3.91 -8.29 2.55
N SER A 119 4.87 -8.61 1.70
CA SER A 119 5.31 -10.01 1.51
C SER A 119 6.34 -10.42 2.56
N PRO A 120 6.29 -11.68 3.07
CA PRO A 120 7.41 -12.21 3.84
C PRO A 120 8.72 -12.18 3.01
N PRO A 121 9.90 -11.93 3.61
CA PRO A 121 10.16 -11.71 5.04
C PRO A 121 10.01 -10.26 5.54
N LEU A 122 9.42 -9.36 4.74
CA LEU A 122 9.36 -7.92 5.06
C LEU A 122 8.11 -7.53 5.87
N THR A 123 7.24 -8.48 6.21
CA THR A 123 6.01 -8.23 6.98
C THR A 123 6.33 -7.58 8.33
N PRO A 124 5.73 -6.42 8.65
CA PRO A 124 5.98 -5.75 9.91
C PRO A 124 5.37 -6.51 11.09
N LEU A 125 6.03 -6.42 12.24
CA LEU A 125 5.49 -6.83 13.51
C LEU A 125 4.53 -5.75 14.04
N PHE A 126 3.31 -6.12 14.35
CA PHE A 126 2.34 -5.22 14.99
C PHE A 126 2.34 -5.43 16.50
N GLU A 127 2.57 -4.37 17.26
CA GLU A 127 2.54 -4.31 18.73
C GLU A 127 1.31 -3.50 19.18
N PRO A 128 0.16 -4.12 19.47
CA PRO A 128 -1.09 -3.40 19.76
C PRO A 128 -1.00 -2.46 20.96
N SER A 129 -0.26 -2.84 22.02
CA SER A 129 -0.06 -2.03 23.22
C SER A 129 0.68 -0.71 22.93
N LEU A 130 1.59 -0.73 21.96
CA LEU A 130 2.35 0.43 21.51
C LEU A 130 1.69 1.13 20.32
N ARG A 131 0.60 0.58 19.78
CA ARG A 131 -0.07 1.06 18.58
C ARG A 131 0.90 1.21 17.39
N ARG A 132 1.89 0.30 17.29
CA ARG A 132 3.04 0.45 16.40
C ARG A 132 3.27 -0.79 15.54
N LEU A 133 3.59 -0.55 14.27
CA LEU A 133 4.18 -1.54 13.37
C LEU A 133 5.68 -1.27 13.26
N THR A 134 6.49 -2.33 13.29
CA THR A 134 7.93 -2.26 13.11
C THR A 134 8.34 -3.21 11.98
N TRP A 135 8.94 -2.68 10.93
CA TRP A 135 9.50 -3.47 9.83
C TRP A 135 10.84 -4.09 10.22
N PRO A 136 11.23 -5.21 9.59
CA PRO A 136 12.52 -5.86 9.87
C PRO A 136 13.75 -4.96 9.65
N ASN A 137 13.64 -3.95 8.79
CA ASN A 137 14.70 -2.97 8.52
C ASN A 137 14.76 -1.83 9.56
N GLY A 138 13.79 -1.72 10.50
CA GLY A 138 13.76 -0.70 11.54
C GLY A 138 12.81 0.49 11.28
N ALA A 139 12.18 0.56 10.11
CA ALA A 139 11.11 1.53 9.84
C ALA A 139 9.92 1.29 10.77
N GLN A 140 9.18 2.35 11.13
CA GLN A 140 8.07 2.26 12.05
C GLN A 140 6.86 3.05 11.55
N ALA A 141 5.66 2.50 11.82
CA ALA A 141 4.40 3.22 11.66
C ALA A 141 3.61 3.19 12.96
N THR A 142 3.10 4.33 13.40
CA THR A 142 2.34 4.48 14.65
C THR A 142 0.90 4.89 14.31
N LEU A 143 -0.06 4.26 14.99
CA LEU A 143 -1.49 4.50 14.79
C LEU A 143 -1.97 5.66 15.66
N PHE A 144 -2.74 6.56 15.07
CA PHE A 144 -3.36 7.71 15.72
C PHE A 144 -4.85 7.77 15.41
N SER A 145 -5.59 8.37 16.34
CA SER A 145 -7.02 8.69 16.17
C SER A 145 -7.19 10.15 15.80
N ALA A 146 -7.98 10.44 14.78
CA ALA A 146 -8.38 11.81 14.45
C ALA A 146 -9.26 12.47 15.55
N TYR A 147 -9.89 11.65 16.40
CA TYR A 147 -10.61 12.16 17.58
C TYR A 147 -9.68 12.61 18.72
N GLU A 148 -8.41 12.22 18.68
CA GLU A 148 -7.39 12.58 19.66
C GLU A 148 -6.22 13.32 19.02
N PRO A 149 -6.44 14.52 18.43
CA PRO A 149 -5.41 15.20 17.62
C PRO A 149 -4.18 15.62 18.46
N ASP A 150 -4.35 15.81 19.76
CA ASP A 150 -3.23 16.13 20.66
C ASP A 150 -2.22 15.00 20.80
N SER A 151 -2.60 13.76 20.51
CA SER A 151 -1.69 12.61 20.50
C SER A 151 -0.64 12.69 19.40
N LEU A 152 -0.87 13.48 18.35
CA LEU A 152 0.10 13.76 17.27
C LEU A 152 1.17 14.79 17.67
N ARG A 153 0.95 15.50 18.79
CA ARG A 153 1.93 16.48 19.30
C ARG A 153 3.03 15.73 20.05
N GLY A 154 4.26 16.02 19.72
CA GLY A 154 5.44 15.45 20.36
C GLY A 154 6.20 14.43 19.50
N PRO A 155 5.58 13.32 19.00
CA PRO A 155 6.29 12.43 18.10
C PRO A 155 6.66 13.13 16.78
N GLN A 156 7.89 12.88 16.30
CA GLN A 156 8.32 13.38 14.99
C GLN A 156 8.04 12.30 13.95
N HIS A 157 7.37 12.70 12.86
CA HIS A 157 7.06 11.83 11.74
C HIS A 157 7.68 12.35 10.45
N SER A 158 8.26 11.45 9.66
CA SER A 158 8.75 11.77 8.32
C SER A 158 7.61 11.80 7.29
N HIS A 159 6.58 10.96 7.51
CA HIS A 159 5.44 10.78 6.61
C HIS A 159 4.15 10.58 7.39
N ALA A 160 3.02 10.89 6.77
CA ALA A 160 1.72 10.63 7.34
C ALA A 160 0.74 10.13 6.28
N CYS A 161 -0.07 9.14 6.63
CA CYS A 161 -1.19 8.67 5.83
C CYS A 161 -2.48 8.80 6.64
N TRP A 162 -3.47 9.47 6.09
CA TRP A 162 -4.78 9.57 6.71
C TRP A 162 -5.82 8.83 5.88
N THR A 163 -6.52 7.92 6.52
CA THR A 163 -7.70 7.26 5.98
C THR A 163 -8.92 7.78 6.73
N GLY A 164 -9.65 8.69 6.11
CA GLY A 164 -10.94 9.16 6.62
C GLY A 164 -12.07 8.37 5.99
N ALA A 165 -12.93 7.75 6.80
CA ALA A 165 -14.32 7.61 6.42
C ALA A 165 -14.91 9.01 6.35
N GLU A 166 -15.73 9.31 5.34
CA GLU A 166 -16.52 10.52 5.11
C GLU A 166 -16.70 11.44 6.35
N GLY A 167 -15.71 12.21 6.65
CA GLY A 167 -15.73 13.14 7.77
C GLY A 167 -15.61 14.55 7.21
N THR A 168 -16.73 15.26 7.22
CA THR A 168 -16.79 16.71 7.08
C THR A 168 -15.63 17.33 7.85
N VAL A 169 -14.66 17.91 7.13
CA VAL A 169 -13.73 18.85 7.72
C VAL A 169 -14.59 20.01 8.21
N ARG A 170 -14.90 20.06 9.51
CA ARG A 170 -15.42 21.28 10.12
C ARG A 170 -14.21 22.23 10.24
N GLN A 171 -14.36 23.36 9.59
CA GLN A 171 -13.51 24.53 9.77
C GLN A 171 -13.51 24.95 11.25
#